data_77b28ae61ab9f0844b6eec8676055550
#
_entry.id   77b28ae61ab9f0844b6eec8676055550
#
_cell.length_a   1.000
_cell.length_b   1.000
_cell.length_c   1.000
_cell.angle_alpha   90.00
_cell.angle_beta   90.00
_cell.angle_gamma   90.00
#
_symmetry.space_group_name_H-M   'P 1'
#
loop_
_entity.id
_entity.type
_entity.pdbx_description
1 polymer ?
#
loop_
_entity_poly.entity_id
_entity_poly.type
_entity_poly.pdbx_seq_one_letter_code
_entity_poly.pdbx_strand_id
1 'polypeptide(L)'
;MKTRPFISRLTLSAAATLFVSACATAPTPLSYFDFGPATKASGTAIACELPPVNLPDISSPNSLESNLMLYRLLYANDQQTHAYANHRWSMPPAQLVALRIKSQLANDPKSPVRLVDNGLANPDGWQLRLDLTDFSQYFSDATHSYAQLQLRASLLHANNLLAQTTLTQQANTDAPDAPAGAQAMRVATDALITDLTGWLCKQPHP
;
A
#
# COMPACT_ATOMS: atom_id res chain seq x y z
N MET A 1 -22.60 80.30 -33.81
CA MET A 1 -23.13 79.22 -32.95
C MET A 1 -22.50 77.93 -33.46
N LYS A 2 -21.55 77.36 -32.67
CA LYS A 2 -20.83 76.11 -33.01
C LYS A 2 -21.30 75.01 -32.06
N THR A 3 -22.06 74.05 -32.54
CA THR A 3 -22.47 72.85 -31.85
C THR A 3 -21.35 71.84 -31.90
N ARG A 4 -20.81 71.40 -30.74
CA ARG A 4 -19.83 70.33 -30.62
C ARG A 4 -20.53 69.00 -30.46
N PRO A 5 -20.11 67.89 -31.11
CA PRO A 5 -20.70 66.58 -30.91
C PRO A 5 -20.19 65.95 -29.64
N PHE A 6 -21.11 65.47 -28.80
CA PHE A 6 -20.92 64.80 -27.53
C PHE A 6 -21.12 63.28 -27.71
N ILE A 7 -20.33 62.64 -28.56
CA ILE A 7 -20.42 61.15 -28.76
C ILE A 7 -18.98 60.60 -28.94
N SER A 8 -18.27 60.33 -27.90
CA SER A 8 -17.04 59.48 -27.98
C SER A 8 -16.45 59.04 -26.62
N ARG A 9 -17.25 58.75 -25.63
CA ARG A 9 -16.72 58.19 -24.35
C ARG A 9 -17.45 56.98 -23.83
N LEU A 10 -18.41 56.40 -24.53
CA LEU A 10 -19.22 55.28 -24.06
C LEU A 10 -18.84 53.91 -24.65
N THR A 11 -17.94 53.85 -25.61
CA THR A 11 -17.59 52.60 -26.31
C THR A 11 -16.30 51.91 -25.82
N LEU A 12 -15.56 52.49 -24.88
CA LEU A 12 -14.29 51.93 -24.41
C LEU A 12 -14.41 51.11 -23.11
N SER A 13 -15.55 51.12 -22.43
CA SER A 13 -15.77 50.38 -21.18
C SER A 13 -16.37 48.98 -21.38
N ALA A 14 -16.85 48.62 -22.57
CA ALA A 14 -17.48 47.33 -22.83
C ALA A 14 -16.49 46.22 -23.24
N ALA A 15 -15.24 46.54 -23.59
CA ALA A 15 -14.25 45.58 -24.07
C ALA A 15 -13.37 44.97 -22.99
N ALA A 16 -13.41 45.46 -21.73
CA ALA A 16 -12.52 45.03 -20.66
C ALA A 16 -13.06 43.89 -19.78
N THR A 17 -14.33 43.46 -19.98
CA THR A 17 -14.98 42.44 -19.12
C THR A 17 -14.98 41.04 -19.63
N LEU A 18 -14.35 40.72 -20.81
CA LEU A 18 -14.42 39.40 -21.45
C LEU A 18 -13.22 38.49 -21.20
N PHE A 19 -12.24 38.83 -20.36
CA PHE A 19 -11.03 38.04 -20.19
C PHE A 19 -10.87 37.31 -18.84
N VAL A 20 -11.91 37.19 -17.99
CA VAL A 20 -11.81 36.53 -16.68
C VAL A 20 -12.43 35.13 -16.65
N SER A 21 -12.76 34.50 -17.78
CA SER A 21 -13.36 33.17 -17.82
C SER A 21 -12.38 32.08 -18.26
N ALA A 22 -11.12 32.12 -17.85
CA ALA A 22 -10.18 31.05 -18.17
C ALA A 22 -9.55 30.47 -16.93
N CYS A 23 -9.68 29.16 -16.79
CA CYS A 23 -9.03 28.22 -15.87
C CYS A 23 -9.81 27.82 -14.62
N ALA A 24 -11.07 27.41 -14.79
CA ALA A 24 -11.60 26.39 -13.89
C ALA A 24 -11.15 25.02 -14.42
N THR A 25 -9.89 24.63 -14.18
CA THR A 25 -9.48 23.24 -14.40
C THR A 25 -10.26 22.38 -13.43
N ALA A 26 -11.14 21.52 -13.93
CA ALA A 26 -11.88 20.60 -13.09
C ALA A 26 -10.87 19.80 -12.24
N PRO A 27 -11.10 19.66 -10.93
CA PRO A 27 -10.19 18.89 -10.08
C PRO A 27 -10.10 17.46 -10.63
N THR A 28 -8.88 16.96 -10.83
CA THR A 28 -8.66 15.58 -11.23
C THR A 28 -9.25 14.66 -10.17
N PRO A 29 -10.14 13.72 -10.54
CA PRO A 29 -10.77 12.84 -9.57
C PRO A 29 -9.73 11.97 -8.87
N LEU A 30 -9.98 11.63 -7.59
CA LEU A 30 -9.17 10.68 -6.85
C LEU A 30 -9.39 9.26 -7.39
N SER A 31 -8.31 8.53 -7.60
CA SER A 31 -8.30 7.11 -7.95
C SER A 31 -7.88 6.29 -6.74
N TYR A 32 -8.63 5.22 -6.46
CA TYR A 32 -8.38 4.34 -5.33
C TYR A 32 -7.91 2.97 -5.82
N PHE A 33 -6.89 2.42 -5.15
CA PHE A 33 -6.27 1.14 -5.47
C PHE A 33 -6.35 0.20 -4.28
N ASP A 34 -6.47 -1.08 -4.57
CA ASP A 34 -6.31 -2.19 -3.64
C ASP A 34 -5.51 -3.33 -4.33
N PHE A 35 -5.40 -4.46 -3.68
CA PHE A 35 -4.70 -5.61 -4.26
C PHE A 35 -5.55 -6.47 -5.20
N GLY A 36 -6.79 -6.07 -5.48
CA GLY A 36 -7.73 -6.82 -6.27
C GLY A 36 -8.11 -8.17 -5.67
N PRO A 37 -8.87 -8.97 -6.40
CA PRO A 37 -9.26 -10.30 -5.96
C PRO A 37 -8.04 -11.17 -5.64
N ALA A 38 -8.15 -12.01 -4.60
CA ALA A 38 -7.11 -12.99 -4.31
C ALA A 38 -6.97 -13.95 -5.50
N THR A 39 -5.80 -13.93 -6.13
CA THR A 39 -5.42 -14.97 -7.09
C THR A 39 -5.08 -16.23 -6.31
N LYS A 40 -5.46 -17.41 -6.83
CA LYS A 40 -5.02 -18.67 -6.24
C LYS A 40 -3.49 -18.65 -6.14
N ALA A 41 -2.97 -18.97 -4.97
CA ALA A 41 -1.54 -19.11 -4.79
C ALA A 41 -1.01 -20.14 -5.80
N SER A 42 -0.17 -19.68 -6.73
CA SER A 42 0.50 -20.57 -7.70
C SER A 42 1.78 -21.17 -7.13
N GLY A 43 1.95 -21.15 -5.81
CA GLY A 43 3.13 -21.65 -5.12
C GLY A 43 3.10 -23.16 -4.93
N THR A 44 4.30 -23.77 -4.92
CA THR A 44 4.48 -25.14 -4.45
C THR A 44 3.99 -25.24 -3.01
N ALA A 45 3.10 -26.20 -2.73
CA ALA A 45 2.62 -26.44 -1.38
C ALA A 45 3.82 -26.67 -0.45
N ILE A 46 3.97 -25.78 0.55
CA ILE A 46 4.99 -25.95 1.59
C ILE A 46 4.43 -27.03 2.54
N ALA A 47 5.05 -28.20 2.56
CA ALA A 47 4.63 -29.27 3.44
C ALA A 47 5.10 -28.99 4.88
N CYS A 48 4.28 -28.36 5.67
CA CYS A 48 4.44 -28.28 7.12
C CYS A 48 3.06 -28.23 7.78
N GLU A 49 2.95 -28.64 9.02
CA GLU A 49 1.77 -28.49 9.85
C GLU A 49 2.10 -27.52 10.99
N LEU A 50 1.43 -26.38 10.99
CA LEU A 50 1.54 -25.39 12.06
C LEU A 50 0.29 -25.48 12.97
N PRO A 51 0.46 -25.30 14.27
CA PRO A 51 -0.67 -25.05 15.15
C PRO A 51 -1.49 -23.85 14.67
N PRO A 52 -2.79 -23.78 15.01
CA PRO A 52 -3.58 -22.58 14.70
C PRO A 52 -2.95 -21.33 15.31
N VAL A 53 -2.76 -20.28 14.49
CA VAL A 53 -2.08 -19.05 14.87
C VAL A 53 -3.06 -17.89 14.90
N ASN A 54 -3.07 -17.14 16.00
CA ASN A 54 -3.80 -15.88 16.06
C ASN A 54 -3.00 -14.79 15.35
N LEU A 55 -3.64 -14.07 14.42
CA LEU A 55 -3.09 -12.90 13.74
C LEU A 55 -3.85 -11.65 14.20
N PRO A 56 -3.31 -10.88 15.18
CA PRO A 56 -3.85 -9.57 15.54
C PRO A 56 -3.69 -8.57 14.40
N ASP A 57 -4.21 -7.37 14.60
CA ASP A 57 -4.03 -6.29 13.63
C ASP A 57 -2.55 -5.99 13.42
N ILE A 58 -2.19 -5.72 12.17
CA ILE A 58 -0.80 -5.36 11.81
C ILE A 58 -0.54 -3.95 12.28
N SER A 59 0.52 -3.77 13.09
CA SER A 59 0.95 -2.44 13.49
C SER A 59 1.75 -1.75 12.38
N SER A 60 1.72 -0.41 12.37
CA SER A 60 2.49 0.40 11.44
C SER A 60 2.85 1.75 12.06
N PRO A 61 3.91 2.43 11.58
CA PRO A 61 4.21 3.79 12.01
C PRO A 61 3.14 4.77 11.50
N ASN A 62 2.96 5.90 12.19
CA ASN A 62 1.96 6.92 11.86
C ASN A 62 2.01 7.39 10.40
N SER A 63 3.18 7.36 9.76
CA SER A 63 3.33 7.69 8.33
C SER A 63 2.59 6.74 7.39
N LEU A 64 2.27 5.52 7.82
CA LEU A 64 1.53 4.49 7.09
C LEU A 64 0.11 4.28 7.60
N GLU A 65 -0.37 5.06 8.56
CA GLU A 65 -1.75 4.98 9.08
C GLU A 65 -2.79 5.60 8.15
N SER A 66 -2.35 6.42 7.20
CA SER A 66 -3.22 6.99 6.17
C SER A 66 -3.26 6.14 4.92
N ASN A 67 -4.24 6.40 4.05
CA ASN A 67 -4.35 5.73 2.75
C ASN A 67 -3.54 6.41 1.63
N LEU A 68 -2.54 7.24 1.96
CA LEU A 68 -1.68 7.87 0.99
C LEU A 68 -0.82 6.84 0.24
N MET A 69 -0.73 6.97 -1.08
CA MET A 69 0.27 6.25 -1.86
C MET A 69 1.57 7.02 -1.79
N LEU A 70 2.55 6.45 -1.07
CA LEU A 70 3.84 7.09 -0.80
C LEU A 70 4.90 6.66 -1.81
N TYR A 71 5.80 7.60 -2.15
CA TYR A 71 6.96 7.33 -2.99
C TYR A 71 8.19 8.14 -2.57
N ARG A 72 9.38 7.70 -3.00
CA ARG A 72 10.67 8.38 -2.80
C ARG A 72 11.43 8.50 -4.12
N LEU A 73 12.10 9.63 -4.31
CA LEU A 73 12.99 9.89 -5.45
C LEU A 73 14.43 9.72 -4.99
N LEU A 74 14.97 8.50 -5.10
CA LEU A 74 16.32 8.16 -4.62
C LEU A 74 17.41 9.00 -5.30
N TYR A 75 17.20 9.34 -6.56
CA TYR A 75 18.11 10.15 -7.35
C TYR A 75 18.10 11.65 -7.00
N ALA A 76 17.09 12.12 -6.29
CA ALA A 76 16.95 13.52 -5.89
C ALA A 76 17.22 13.71 -4.39
N ASN A 77 16.42 13.05 -3.55
CA ASN A 77 16.58 13.05 -2.10
C ASN A 77 15.90 11.80 -1.50
N ASP A 78 16.69 10.84 -1.07
CA ASP A 78 16.24 9.57 -0.50
C ASP A 78 15.57 9.72 0.88
N GLN A 79 15.80 10.83 1.58
CA GLN A 79 15.19 11.12 2.88
C GLN A 79 13.77 11.71 2.74
N GLN A 80 13.43 12.25 1.57
CA GLN A 80 12.14 12.90 1.37
C GLN A 80 11.07 11.91 0.92
N THR A 81 9.99 11.84 1.68
CA THR A 81 8.79 11.07 1.31
C THR A 81 7.78 11.99 0.63
N HIS A 82 7.24 11.54 -0.48
CA HIS A 82 6.20 12.21 -1.25
C HIS A 82 4.91 11.37 -1.23
N ALA A 83 3.77 12.02 -1.50
CA ALA A 83 2.50 11.36 -1.73
C ALA A 83 1.98 11.70 -3.13
N TYR A 84 1.40 10.72 -3.81
CA TYR A 84 0.70 10.97 -5.06
C TYR A 84 -0.50 11.92 -4.84
N ALA A 85 -0.65 12.91 -5.72
CA ALA A 85 -1.69 13.94 -5.58
C ALA A 85 -3.10 13.34 -5.69
N ASN A 86 -3.34 12.49 -6.70
CA ASN A 86 -4.67 12.01 -7.09
C ASN A 86 -4.85 10.49 -6.97
N HIS A 87 -3.92 9.79 -6.27
CA HIS A 87 -3.97 8.34 -6.11
C HIS A 87 -3.90 7.99 -4.63
N ARG A 88 -4.72 7.05 -4.22
CA ARG A 88 -4.84 6.61 -2.83
C ARG A 88 -4.99 5.10 -2.76
N TRP A 89 -4.57 4.52 -1.68
CA TRP A 89 -5.03 3.19 -1.32
C TRP A 89 -6.49 3.24 -0.88
N SER A 90 -7.25 2.17 -1.06
CA SER A 90 -8.65 2.07 -0.63
C SER A 90 -8.78 2.07 0.90
N MET A 91 -7.71 1.68 1.61
CA MET A 91 -7.56 1.68 3.06
C MET A 91 -6.08 1.81 3.45
N PRO A 92 -5.76 2.03 4.73
CA PRO A 92 -4.37 2.05 5.20
C PRO A 92 -3.58 0.79 4.82
N PRO A 93 -2.29 0.91 4.46
CA PRO A 93 -1.45 -0.20 4.01
C PRO A 93 -1.46 -1.43 4.92
N ALA A 94 -1.38 -1.24 6.24
CA ALA A 94 -1.41 -2.36 7.19
C ALA A 94 -2.70 -3.20 7.09
N GLN A 95 -3.84 -2.54 6.84
CA GLN A 95 -5.13 -3.23 6.64
C GLN A 95 -5.16 -3.96 5.29
N LEU A 96 -4.63 -3.37 4.21
CA LEU A 96 -4.52 -4.04 2.92
C LEU A 96 -3.68 -5.31 3.01
N VAL A 97 -2.52 -5.23 3.67
CA VAL A 97 -1.63 -6.38 3.87
C VAL A 97 -2.30 -7.44 4.73
N ALA A 98 -2.97 -7.05 5.83
CA ALA A 98 -3.69 -7.98 6.70
C ALA A 98 -4.79 -8.74 5.95
N LEU A 99 -5.60 -8.03 5.16
CA LEU A 99 -6.65 -8.65 4.33
C LEU A 99 -6.06 -9.60 3.30
N ARG A 100 -4.94 -9.23 2.67
CA ARG A 100 -4.29 -10.07 1.67
C ARG A 100 -3.75 -11.35 2.30
N ILE A 101 -3.07 -11.26 3.45
CA ILE A 101 -2.58 -12.42 4.21
C ILE A 101 -3.75 -13.34 4.57
N LYS A 102 -4.80 -12.81 5.20
CA LYS A 102 -5.98 -13.58 5.59
C LYS A 102 -6.62 -14.26 4.38
N SER A 103 -6.81 -13.53 3.29
CA SER A 103 -7.43 -14.05 2.07
C SER A 103 -6.61 -15.17 1.42
N GLN A 104 -5.30 -15.04 1.34
CA GLN A 104 -4.44 -16.07 0.75
C GLN A 104 -4.38 -17.32 1.61
N LEU A 105 -4.19 -17.17 2.93
CA LEU A 105 -4.08 -18.31 3.83
C LEU A 105 -5.42 -19.03 4.04
N ALA A 106 -6.56 -18.32 4.04
CA ALA A 106 -7.88 -18.92 4.19
C ALA A 106 -8.38 -19.62 2.91
N ASN A 107 -8.00 -19.10 1.72
CA ASN A 107 -8.46 -19.63 0.43
C ASN A 107 -7.59 -20.74 -0.14
N ASP A 108 -6.45 -21.02 0.47
CA ASP A 108 -5.61 -22.16 0.09
C ASP A 108 -5.90 -23.37 0.99
N PRO A 109 -6.62 -24.41 0.48
CA PRO A 109 -6.88 -25.62 1.26
C PRO A 109 -5.62 -26.38 1.67
N LYS A 110 -4.48 -26.06 1.03
CA LYS A 110 -3.17 -26.64 1.30
C LYS A 110 -2.29 -25.70 2.12
N SER A 111 -2.84 -24.59 2.61
CA SER A 111 -2.09 -23.68 3.47
C SER A 111 -1.63 -24.40 4.73
N PRO A 112 -0.33 -24.41 5.03
CA PRO A 112 0.17 -24.98 6.27
C PRO A 112 -0.19 -24.14 7.49
N VAL A 113 -0.64 -22.90 7.28
CA VAL A 113 -0.99 -21.95 8.34
C VAL A 113 -2.49 -21.82 8.45
N ARG A 114 -3.05 -22.18 9.61
CA ARG A 114 -4.43 -21.91 9.95
C ARG A 114 -4.52 -20.68 10.84
N LEU A 115 -5.25 -19.67 10.39
CA LEU A 115 -5.46 -18.45 11.17
C LEU A 115 -6.68 -18.63 12.08
N VAL A 116 -6.54 -18.14 13.31
CA VAL A 116 -7.65 -18.00 14.27
C VAL A 116 -7.98 -16.51 14.33
N ASP A 117 -9.28 -16.21 14.20
CA ASP A 117 -9.75 -14.81 14.26
C ASP A 117 -9.57 -14.22 15.66
N ASN A 118 -9.34 -12.90 15.69
CA ASN A 118 -9.23 -12.15 16.94
C ASN A 118 -10.51 -12.35 17.80
N GLY A 119 -10.29 -12.68 19.07
CA GLY A 119 -11.36 -12.90 20.04
C GLY A 119 -11.83 -14.36 20.15
N LEU A 120 -11.39 -15.27 19.27
CA LEU A 120 -11.60 -16.69 19.46
C LEU A 120 -10.52 -17.28 20.39
N ALA A 121 -10.92 -18.29 21.16
CA ALA A 121 -9.98 -19.00 22.02
C ALA A 121 -8.93 -19.72 21.16
N ASN A 122 -7.66 -19.43 21.42
CA ASN A 122 -6.54 -20.19 20.91
C ASN A 122 -5.86 -20.90 22.10
N PRO A 123 -6.26 -22.13 22.41
CA PRO A 123 -5.78 -22.83 23.60
C PRO A 123 -4.26 -23.08 23.56
N ASP A 124 -3.70 -23.17 22.35
CA ASP A 124 -2.25 -23.40 22.18
C ASP A 124 -1.45 -22.09 22.32
N GLY A 125 -2.13 -20.93 22.38
CA GLY A 125 -1.52 -19.64 22.66
C GLY A 125 -0.53 -19.14 21.60
N TRP A 126 -0.60 -19.66 20.36
CA TRP A 126 0.26 -19.22 19.26
C TRP A 126 -0.22 -17.90 18.69
N GLN A 127 0.68 -16.93 18.55
CA GLN A 127 0.38 -15.60 18.02
C GLN A 127 1.46 -15.15 17.05
N LEU A 128 1.04 -14.63 15.89
CA LEU A 128 1.91 -13.99 14.92
C LEU A 128 1.68 -12.48 14.95
N ARG A 129 2.62 -11.72 15.52
CA ARG A 129 2.59 -10.25 15.47
C ARG A 129 3.38 -9.75 14.28
N LEU A 130 2.77 -8.84 13.53
CA LEU A 130 3.34 -8.26 12.33
C LEU A 130 3.41 -6.74 12.49
N ASP A 131 4.57 -6.16 12.14
CA ASP A 131 4.78 -4.73 12.10
C ASP A 131 5.21 -4.34 10.68
N LEU A 132 4.36 -3.59 9.98
CA LEU A 132 4.67 -3.06 8.66
C LEU A 132 5.54 -1.82 8.82
N THR A 133 6.81 -1.89 8.42
CA THR A 133 7.78 -0.81 8.64
C THR A 133 8.08 0.01 7.39
N ASP A 134 7.78 -0.52 6.20
CA ASP A 134 7.88 0.18 4.92
C ASP A 134 6.79 -0.27 3.95
N PHE A 135 6.28 0.67 3.15
CA PHE A 135 5.28 0.43 2.12
C PHE A 135 5.28 1.59 1.12
N SER A 136 6.26 1.60 0.23
CA SER A 136 6.52 2.75 -0.64
C SER A 136 6.97 2.33 -2.03
N GLN A 137 6.77 3.21 -3.01
CA GLN A 137 7.39 3.12 -4.34
C GLN A 137 8.69 3.91 -4.34
N TYR A 138 9.75 3.34 -4.88
CA TYR A 138 11.08 3.93 -4.95
C TYR A 138 11.49 4.16 -6.40
N PHE A 139 11.83 5.38 -6.73
CA PHE A 139 12.32 5.77 -8.05
C PHE A 139 13.84 5.83 -8.02
N SER A 140 14.49 4.92 -8.73
CA SER A 140 15.96 4.94 -8.92
C SER A 140 16.39 6.07 -9.87
N ASP A 141 15.54 6.38 -10.83
CA ASP A 141 15.67 7.50 -11.76
C ASP A 141 14.26 7.95 -12.24
N ALA A 142 14.19 8.84 -13.23
CA ALA A 142 12.93 9.40 -13.72
C ALA A 142 12.04 8.37 -14.46
N THR A 143 12.61 7.24 -14.89
CA THR A 143 11.96 6.22 -15.73
C THR A 143 11.84 4.85 -15.10
N HIS A 144 12.61 4.58 -14.05
CA HIS A 144 12.62 3.29 -13.36
C HIS A 144 12.22 3.42 -11.90
N SER A 145 11.34 2.52 -11.48
CA SER A 145 10.92 2.44 -10.08
C SER A 145 10.57 1.00 -9.69
N TYR A 146 10.47 0.78 -8.40
CA TYR A 146 10.03 -0.48 -7.80
C TYR A 146 9.16 -0.20 -6.57
N ALA A 147 8.24 -1.09 -6.30
CA ALA A 147 7.51 -1.11 -5.05
C ALA A 147 8.29 -1.93 -4.02
N GLN A 148 8.32 -1.47 -2.77
CA GLN A 148 8.92 -2.18 -1.65
C GLN A 148 7.99 -2.20 -0.47
N LEU A 149 7.92 -3.34 0.21
CA LEU A 149 7.37 -3.43 1.55
C LEU A 149 8.33 -4.18 2.47
N GLN A 150 8.31 -3.81 3.74
CA GLN A 150 9.09 -4.46 4.79
C GLN A 150 8.18 -4.78 5.98
N LEU A 151 8.25 -6.01 6.44
CA LEU A 151 7.44 -6.53 7.52
C LEU A 151 8.33 -7.22 8.55
N ARG A 152 8.23 -6.79 9.81
CA ARG A 152 8.80 -7.52 10.94
C ARG A 152 7.77 -8.51 11.44
N ALA A 153 8.15 -9.79 11.50
CA ALA A 153 7.31 -10.88 11.99
C ALA A 153 7.87 -11.42 13.30
N SER A 154 7.02 -11.52 14.31
CA SER A 154 7.35 -12.07 15.63
C SER A 154 6.36 -13.19 15.94
N LEU A 155 6.89 -14.41 16.14
CA LEU A 155 6.11 -15.58 16.53
C LEU A 155 6.21 -15.73 18.06
N LEU A 156 5.05 -15.79 18.71
CA LEU A 156 4.94 -15.95 20.15
C LEU A 156 4.15 -17.22 20.51
N HIS A 157 4.50 -17.83 21.62
CA HIS A 157 3.72 -18.89 22.25
C HIS A 157 3.55 -18.57 23.73
N ALA A 158 2.32 -18.60 24.25
CA ALA A 158 1.99 -18.22 25.61
C ALA A 158 2.63 -16.89 26.04
N ASN A 159 2.59 -15.87 25.14
CA ASN A 159 3.21 -14.53 25.29
C ASN A 159 4.76 -14.50 25.33
N ASN A 160 5.43 -15.62 25.16
CA ASN A 160 6.90 -15.65 25.04
C ASN A 160 7.32 -15.57 23.58
N LEU A 161 8.28 -14.72 23.26
CA LEU A 161 8.85 -14.63 21.91
C LEU A 161 9.66 -15.90 21.62
N LEU A 162 9.27 -16.61 20.55
CA LEU A 162 9.98 -17.79 20.07
C LEU A 162 10.96 -17.45 18.96
N ALA A 163 10.50 -16.67 17.99
CA ALA A 163 11.30 -16.30 16.83
C ALA A 163 10.88 -14.93 16.28
N GLN A 164 11.82 -14.24 15.66
CA GLN A 164 11.58 -12.97 15.00
C GLN A 164 12.40 -12.88 13.73
N THR A 165 11.84 -12.25 12.69
CA THR A 165 12.54 -11.96 11.45
C THR A 165 12.02 -10.65 10.85
N THR A 166 12.80 -10.09 9.92
CA THR A 166 12.36 -9.00 9.05
C THR A 166 12.38 -9.51 7.62
N LEU A 167 11.25 -9.40 6.96
CA LEU A 167 11.06 -9.77 5.57
C LEU A 167 10.94 -8.51 4.73
N THR A 168 11.68 -8.44 3.64
CA THR A 168 11.62 -7.32 2.68
C THR A 168 11.42 -7.89 1.29
N GLN A 169 10.44 -7.37 0.57
CA GLN A 169 10.18 -7.73 -0.82
C GLN A 169 10.10 -6.51 -1.70
N GLN A 170 10.57 -6.68 -2.93
CA GLN A 170 10.55 -5.67 -3.97
C GLN A 170 9.97 -6.25 -5.26
N ALA A 171 9.30 -5.41 -6.04
CA ALA A 171 8.88 -5.72 -7.39
C ALA A 171 9.06 -4.50 -8.28
N ASN A 172 9.68 -4.67 -9.44
CA ASN A 172 9.84 -3.60 -10.43
C ASN A 172 8.46 -3.20 -10.97
N THR A 173 8.33 -1.92 -11.31
CA THR A 173 7.13 -1.41 -11.98
C THR A 173 7.30 -1.42 -13.49
N ASP A 174 6.22 -1.65 -14.21
CA ASP A 174 6.19 -1.59 -15.67
C ASP A 174 6.21 -0.13 -16.21
N ALA A 175 5.84 0.83 -15.36
CA ALA A 175 5.85 2.26 -15.65
C ALA A 175 6.14 3.06 -14.36
N PRO A 176 6.70 4.29 -14.49
CA PRO A 176 7.02 5.13 -13.33
C PRO A 176 5.79 5.93 -12.85
N ASP A 177 4.71 5.24 -12.53
CA ASP A 177 3.44 5.84 -12.12
C ASP A 177 2.75 5.10 -10.95
N ALA A 178 1.67 5.66 -10.43
CA ALA A 178 0.95 5.09 -9.30
C ALA A 178 0.21 3.78 -9.63
N PRO A 179 -0.45 3.61 -10.79
CA PRO A 179 -1.07 2.34 -11.17
C PRO A 179 -0.08 1.18 -11.24
N ALA A 180 1.07 1.38 -11.90
CA ALA A 180 2.13 0.37 -11.96
C ALA A 180 2.75 0.11 -10.58
N GLY A 181 2.91 1.17 -9.76
CA GLY A 181 3.32 1.05 -8.36
C GLY A 181 2.36 0.18 -7.54
N ALA A 182 1.05 0.36 -7.71
CA ALA A 182 0.04 -0.45 -7.02
C ALA A 182 0.10 -1.93 -7.45
N GLN A 183 0.28 -2.21 -8.74
CA GLN A 183 0.44 -3.57 -9.24
C GLN A 183 1.72 -4.24 -8.72
N ALA A 184 2.84 -3.54 -8.75
CA ALA A 184 4.10 -4.03 -8.22
C ALA A 184 4.02 -4.28 -6.70
N MET A 185 3.34 -3.40 -5.94
CA MET A 185 3.13 -3.60 -4.51
C MET A 185 2.32 -4.86 -4.21
N ARG A 186 1.32 -5.17 -5.03
CA ARG A 186 0.59 -6.44 -4.93
C ARG A 186 1.52 -7.64 -5.14
N VAL A 187 2.36 -7.61 -6.18
CA VAL A 187 3.32 -8.68 -6.48
C VAL A 187 4.31 -8.87 -5.33
N ALA A 188 4.87 -7.78 -4.82
CA ALA A 188 5.79 -7.81 -3.67
C ALA A 188 5.09 -8.34 -2.40
N THR A 189 3.83 -7.96 -2.17
CA THR A 189 3.05 -8.47 -1.02
C THR A 189 2.80 -9.99 -1.13
N ASP A 190 2.44 -10.48 -2.32
CA ASP A 190 2.21 -11.91 -2.54
C ASP A 190 3.51 -12.73 -2.33
N ALA A 191 4.65 -12.21 -2.78
CA ALA A 191 5.96 -12.82 -2.53
C ALA A 191 6.30 -12.81 -1.04
N LEU A 192 6.05 -11.71 -0.33
CA LEU A 192 6.28 -11.61 1.11
C LEU A 192 5.45 -12.61 1.91
N ILE A 193 4.19 -12.86 1.52
CA ILE A 193 3.32 -13.85 2.18
C ILE A 193 3.90 -15.27 1.99
N THR A 194 4.46 -15.56 0.82
CA THR A 194 5.15 -16.83 0.55
C THR A 194 6.36 -17.01 1.47
N ASP A 195 7.19 -15.96 1.60
CA ASP A 195 8.36 -16.00 2.47
C ASP A 195 7.97 -16.09 3.95
N LEU A 196 6.93 -15.36 4.38
CA LEU A 196 6.39 -15.44 5.74
C LEU A 196 5.94 -16.86 6.07
N THR A 197 5.20 -17.49 5.16
CA THR A 197 4.75 -18.89 5.31
C THR A 197 5.94 -19.84 5.41
N GLY A 198 6.93 -19.68 4.52
CA GLY A 198 8.15 -20.48 4.54
C GLY A 198 8.99 -20.29 5.81
N TRP A 199 9.04 -19.06 6.33
CA TRP A 199 9.70 -18.78 7.60
C TRP A 199 8.98 -19.44 8.78
N LEU A 200 7.65 -19.31 8.85
CA LEU A 200 6.85 -19.96 9.88
C LEU A 200 7.06 -21.46 9.91
N CYS A 201 7.08 -22.12 8.75
CA CYS A 201 7.30 -23.57 8.64
C CYS A 201 8.67 -24.05 9.14
N LYS A 202 9.65 -23.16 9.29
CA LYS A 202 10.98 -23.50 9.80
C LYS A 202 11.11 -23.32 11.31
N GLN A 203 10.08 -22.78 11.95
CA GLN A 203 10.15 -22.56 13.39
C GLN A 203 9.90 -23.86 14.16
N PRO A 204 10.54 -24.05 15.32
CA PRO A 204 10.30 -25.22 16.14
C PRO A 204 8.84 -25.24 16.62
N HIS A 205 8.19 -26.38 16.45
CA HIS A 205 6.87 -26.65 17.02
C HIS A 205 7.03 -27.65 18.15
N PRO A 206 6.34 -27.48 19.28
CA PRO A 206 6.32 -28.47 20.33
C PRO A 206 5.58 -29.76 19.92
#